data_a3d55ced35bc26f36b7f80dfb66953dc
#
_entry.id   a3d55ced35bc26f36b7f80dfb66953dc
#
_cell.length_a   1.000
_cell.length_b   1.000
_cell.length_c   1.000
_cell.angle_alpha   90.00
_cell.angle_beta   90.00
_cell.angle_gamma   90.00
#
_symmetry.space_group_name_H-M   'P 1'
#
loop_
_entity.id
_entity.type
_entity.pdbx_description
1 polymer ?
#
loop_
_entity_poly.entity_id
_entity_poly.type
_entity_poly.pdbx_seq_one_letter_code
_entity_poly.pdbx_strand_id
1 'polypeptide(L)'
;MLFFLHFRIILIFMIKRRYLIFLLIVLSFVSLFLGVSTVNLQGLLNFEGNQWQIFFISRVPRLISILIAGASLSICGLVMQQLSRNRFVSPTTAGTMDSARLGILMAMLFFPTASMLLKTAIAVIVSFLGTLLFMTILSRLKFKDTIFVPL
;
A
#
# COMPACT_ATOMS: atom_id res chain seq x y z
N MET A 1 20.88 -34.75 -10.55
CA MET A 1 21.12 -33.41 -11.09
C MET A 1 19.94 -32.46 -10.81
N LEU A 2 18.69 -32.86 -11.05
CA LEU A 2 17.46 -32.03 -10.77
C LEU A 2 17.26 -31.68 -9.28
N PHE A 3 17.60 -32.60 -8.37
CA PHE A 3 17.46 -32.37 -6.92
C PHE A 3 18.40 -31.28 -6.38
N PHE A 4 19.62 -31.20 -6.89
CA PHE A 4 20.57 -30.13 -6.54
C PHE A 4 20.15 -28.77 -7.08
N LEU A 5 19.51 -28.73 -8.25
CA LEU A 5 18.99 -27.49 -8.82
C LEU A 5 17.79 -26.95 -8.00
N HIS A 6 16.91 -27.84 -7.59
CA HIS A 6 15.75 -27.49 -6.73
C HIS A 6 16.18 -26.98 -5.36
N PHE A 7 17.18 -27.65 -4.75
CA PHE A 7 17.73 -27.23 -3.46
C PHE A 7 18.43 -25.86 -3.54
N ARG A 8 19.17 -25.59 -4.63
CA ARG A 8 19.80 -24.28 -4.87
C ARG A 8 18.76 -23.17 -5.05
N ILE A 9 17.68 -23.43 -5.78
CA ILE A 9 16.60 -22.46 -5.99
C ILE A 9 15.91 -22.14 -4.68
N ILE A 10 15.59 -23.13 -3.86
CA ILE A 10 14.98 -22.95 -2.53
C ILE A 10 15.92 -22.17 -1.61
N LEU A 11 17.22 -22.50 -1.61
CA LEU A 11 18.22 -21.82 -0.78
C LEU A 11 18.38 -20.34 -1.18
N ILE A 12 18.44 -20.04 -2.49
CA ILE A 12 18.52 -18.69 -3.02
C ILE A 12 17.23 -17.90 -2.66
N PHE A 13 16.07 -18.54 -2.72
CA PHE A 13 14.79 -17.93 -2.37
C PHE A 13 14.69 -17.63 -0.87
N MET A 14 15.16 -18.54 -0.01
CA MET A 14 15.24 -18.34 1.44
C MET A 14 16.22 -17.22 1.82
N ILE A 15 17.39 -17.18 1.17
CA ILE A 15 18.39 -16.13 1.40
C ILE A 15 17.83 -14.77 0.99
N LYS A 16 17.23 -14.66 -0.21
CA LYS A 16 16.58 -13.41 -0.66
C LYS A 16 15.47 -12.95 0.30
N ARG A 17 14.64 -13.86 0.79
CA ARG A 17 13.58 -13.54 1.75
C ARG A 17 14.14 -13.00 3.08
N ARG A 18 15.21 -13.56 3.60
CA ARG A 18 15.87 -13.06 4.82
C ARG A 18 16.42 -11.66 4.65
N TYR A 19 17.07 -11.37 3.51
CA TYR A 19 17.53 -10.01 3.19
C TYR A 19 16.40 -9.00 3.05
N LEU A 20 15.29 -9.38 2.43
CA LEU A 20 14.11 -8.51 2.31
C LEU A 20 13.51 -8.18 3.67
N ILE A 21 13.38 -9.18 4.55
CA ILE A 21 12.88 -8.97 5.92
C ILE A 21 13.84 -8.07 6.70
N PHE A 22 15.14 -8.34 6.61
CA PHE A 22 16.16 -7.50 7.26
C PHE A 22 16.10 -6.06 6.76
N LEU A 23 16.03 -5.87 5.44
CA LEU A 23 15.90 -4.55 4.82
C LEU A 23 14.63 -3.84 5.29
N LEU A 24 13.50 -4.54 5.35
CA LEU A 24 12.23 -3.99 5.85
C LEU A 24 12.36 -3.55 7.31
N ILE A 25 13.00 -4.34 8.17
CA ILE A 25 13.22 -3.97 9.58
C ILE A 25 14.11 -2.74 9.67
N VAL A 26 15.22 -2.71 8.93
CA VAL A 26 16.14 -1.56 8.93
C VAL A 26 15.44 -0.29 8.44
N LEU A 27 14.72 -0.37 7.32
CA LEU A 27 13.97 0.78 6.79
C LEU A 27 12.86 1.23 7.73
N SER A 28 12.17 0.30 8.40
CA SER A 28 11.16 0.63 9.41
C SER A 28 11.78 1.37 10.58
N PHE A 29 12.93 0.90 11.06
CA PHE A 29 13.66 1.56 12.14
C PHE A 29 14.12 2.97 11.74
N VAL A 30 14.73 3.11 10.56
CA VAL A 30 15.15 4.40 10.02
C VAL A 30 13.96 5.35 9.86
N SER A 31 12.81 4.85 9.41
CA SER A 31 11.57 5.64 9.23
C SER A 31 11.03 6.23 10.53
N LEU A 32 11.29 5.61 11.67
CA LEU A 32 10.88 6.17 12.98
C LEU A 32 11.64 7.46 13.32
N PHE A 33 12.89 7.58 12.89
CA PHE A 33 13.74 8.75 13.19
C PHE A 33 13.67 9.84 12.12
N LEU A 34 13.36 9.48 10.87
CA LEU A 34 13.22 10.44 9.79
C LEU A 34 11.82 11.08 9.76
N GLY A 35 11.77 12.41 9.73
CA GLY A 35 10.50 13.14 9.58
C GLY A 35 10.64 14.64 9.83
N VAL A 36 9.54 15.37 9.63
CA VAL A 36 9.49 16.84 9.66
C VAL A 36 9.85 17.43 11.03
N SER A 37 9.48 16.79 12.13
CA SER A 37 9.94 17.16 13.48
C SER A 37 11.15 16.31 13.84
N THR A 38 12.25 16.94 14.18
CA THR A 38 13.48 16.26 14.59
C THR A 38 13.26 15.59 15.94
N VAL A 39 13.14 14.28 15.93
CA VAL A 39 13.18 13.46 17.14
C VAL A 39 14.66 13.26 17.46
N ASN A 40 15.13 13.89 18.52
CA ASN A 40 16.52 13.80 18.94
C ASN A 40 16.70 12.54 19.80
N LEU A 41 17.63 11.66 19.40
CA LEU A 41 17.96 10.45 20.16
C LEU A 41 18.31 10.77 21.61
N GLN A 42 19.00 11.90 21.86
CA GLN A 42 19.33 12.35 23.22
C GLN A 42 18.08 12.72 24.01
N GLY A 43 17.07 13.37 23.41
CA GLY A 43 15.82 13.73 24.09
C GLY A 43 14.96 12.50 24.41
N LEU A 44 15.00 11.45 23.58
CA LEU A 44 14.36 10.16 23.87
C LEU A 44 15.06 9.44 25.04
N LEU A 45 16.40 9.45 25.07
CA LEU A 45 17.18 8.83 26.15
C LEU A 45 17.05 9.60 27.48
N ASN A 46 16.85 10.91 27.42
CA ASN A 46 16.64 11.77 28.60
C ASN A 46 15.19 11.80 29.10
N PHE A 47 14.30 10.97 28.51
CA PHE A 47 12.88 10.87 28.88
C PHE A 47 12.13 12.22 28.83
N GLU A 48 12.47 13.10 27.89
CA GLU A 48 11.73 14.33 27.65
C GLU A 48 10.32 14.00 27.15
N GLY A 49 9.31 14.30 27.94
CA GLY A 49 7.91 13.91 27.68
C GLY A 49 7.37 14.35 26.34
N ASN A 50 7.83 15.51 25.82
CA ASN A 50 7.44 16.02 24.51
C ASN A 50 7.97 15.14 23.35
N GLN A 51 9.18 14.58 23.45
CA GLN A 51 9.77 13.69 22.44
C GLN A 51 9.03 12.35 22.38
N TRP A 52 8.64 11.80 23.51
CA TRP A 52 7.87 10.57 23.59
C TRP A 52 6.45 10.74 23.05
N GLN A 53 5.80 11.87 23.30
CA GLN A 53 4.49 12.18 22.70
C GLN A 53 4.56 12.22 21.17
N ILE A 54 5.55 12.91 20.60
CA ILE A 54 5.73 12.95 19.15
C ILE A 54 5.98 11.54 18.59
N PHE A 55 6.80 10.74 19.26
CA PHE A 55 7.11 9.40 18.85
C PHE A 55 5.88 8.51 18.80
N PHE A 56 5.10 8.42 19.90
CA PHE A 56 3.94 7.53 19.97
C PHE A 56 2.71 8.05 19.22
N ILE A 57 2.48 9.37 19.20
CA ILE A 57 1.28 9.93 18.58
C ILE A 57 1.46 10.10 17.06
N SER A 58 2.68 10.33 16.59
CA SER A 58 2.91 10.63 15.16
C SER A 58 3.70 9.54 14.44
N ARG A 59 4.82 9.07 14.99
CA ARG A 59 5.75 8.20 14.28
C ARG A 59 5.29 6.75 14.21
N VAL A 60 4.92 6.19 15.35
CA VAL A 60 4.49 4.80 15.44
C VAL A 60 3.21 4.54 14.63
N PRO A 61 2.13 5.33 14.74
CA PRO A 61 0.93 5.11 13.94
C PRO A 61 1.19 5.25 12.43
N ARG A 62 2.03 6.19 12.03
CA ARG A 62 2.42 6.36 10.62
C ARG A 62 3.14 5.11 10.08
N LEU A 63 4.11 4.58 10.82
CA LEU A 63 4.83 3.37 10.42
C LEU A 63 3.88 2.17 10.30
N ILE A 64 3.03 1.96 11.30
CA ILE A 64 2.04 0.88 11.29
C ILE A 64 1.11 1.01 10.08
N SER A 65 0.61 2.22 9.80
CA SER A 65 -0.27 2.47 8.64
C SER A 65 0.41 2.15 7.32
N ILE A 66 1.69 2.51 7.15
CA ILE A 66 2.46 2.21 5.94
C ILE A 66 2.65 0.69 5.77
N LEU A 67 2.98 -0.02 6.86
CA LEU A 67 3.18 -1.46 6.82
C LEU A 67 1.88 -2.21 6.49
N ILE A 68 0.76 -1.82 7.12
CA ILE A 68 -0.56 -2.41 6.85
C ILE A 68 -0.99 -2.12 5.41
N ALA A 69 -0.85 -0.88 4.95
CA ALA A 69 -1.19 -0.50 3.57
C ALA A 69 -0.37 -1.28 2.54
N GLY A 70 0.95 -1.38 2.76
CA GLY A 70 1.85 -2.14 1.88
C GLY A 70 1.51 -3.62 1.83
N ALA A 71 1.24 -4.24 2.98
CA ALA A 71 0.83 -5.64 3.06
C ALA A 71 -0.51 -5.87 2.35
N SER A 72 -1.50 -5.01 2.59
CA SER A 72 -2.82 -5.09 1.96
C SER A 72 -2.75 -4.95 0.44
N LEU A 73 -1.99 -3.97 -0.06
CA LEU A 73 -1.79 -3.79 -1.50
C LEU A 73 -1.08 -4.98 -2.15
N SER A 74 -0.13 -5.60 -1.45
CA SER A 74 0.57 -6.79 -1.94
C SER A 74 -0.38 -7.98 -2.08
N ILE A 75 -1.24 -8.21 -1.09
CA ILE A 75 -2.24 -9.28 -1.12
C ILE A 75 -3.24 -9.03 -2.25
N CYS A 76 -3.80 -7.81 -2.34
CA CYS A 76 -4.71 -7.44 -3.42
C CYS A 76 -4.07 -7.61 -4.80
N GLY A 77 -2.79 -7.25 -4.94
CA GLY A 77 -2.03 -7.45 -6.17
C GLY A 77 -1.94 -8.91 -6.58
N LEU A 78 -1.60 -9.79 -5.64
CA LEU A 78 -1.53 -11.23 -5.89
C LEU A 78 -2.89 -11.81 -6.30
N VAL A 79 -3.96 -11.42 -5.61
CA VAL A 79 -5.32 -11.86 -5.95
C VAL A 79 -5.72 -11.42 -7.35
N MET A 80 -5.46 -10.14 -7.69
CA MET A 80 -5.76 -9.61 -9.02
C MET A 80 -4.98 -10.32 -10.13
N GLN A 81 -3.69 -10.60 -9.92
CA GLN A 81 -2.86 -11.34 -10.86
C GLN A 81 -3.37 -12.78 -11.08
N GLN A 82 -3.83 -13.44 -10.02
CA GLN A 82 -4.39 -14.78 -10.12
C GLN A 82 -5.74 -14.80 -10.86
N LEU A 83 -6.64 -13.87 -10.52
CA LEU A 83 -7.96 -13.77 -11.15
C LEU A 83 -7.87 -13.44 -12.64
N SER A 84 -7.01 -12.49 -13.00
CA SER A 84 -6.82 -12.08 -14.39
C SER A 84 -5.88 -12.98 -15.18
N ARG A 85 -5.25 -13.96 -14.51
CA ARG A 85 -4.18 -14.81 -15.10
C ARG A 85 -3.08 -14.00 -15.81
N ASN A 86 -2.88 -12.78 -15.39
CA ASN A 86 -1.94 -11.83 -15.96
C ASN A 86 -1.05 -11.23 -14.87
N ARG A 87 0.26 -11.43 -14.98
CA ARG A 87 1.25 -10.95 -14.00
C ARG A 87 1.47 -9.43 -14.03
N PHE A 88 1.01 -8.76 -15.07
CA PHE A 88 1.15 -7.31 -15.22
C PHE A 88 0.01 -6.51 -14.57
N VAL A 89 -1.03 -7.19 -14.12
CA VAL A 89 -2.16 -6.54 -13.44
C VAL A 89 -1.78 -6.14 -12.03
N SER A 90 -2.15 -4.93 -11.67
CA SER A 90 -1.94 -4.33 -10.35
C SER A 90 -3.30 -3.84 -9.79
N PRO A 91 -3.47 -3.72 -8.47
CA PRO A 91 -4.67 -3.13 -7.89
C PRO A 91 -4.94 -1.71 -8.41
N THR A 92 -3.89 -1.01 -8.83
CA THR A 92 -3.98 0.36 -9.35
C THR A 92 -4.46 0.44 -10.79
N THR A 93 -4.33 -0.63 -11.59
CA THR A 93 -4.73 -0.64 -13.00
C THR A 93 -6.25 -0.62 -13.21
N ALA A 94 -7.03 -1.03 -12.21
CA ALA A 94 -8.49 -0.99 -12.24
C ALA A 94 -9.09 0.38 -11.91
N GLY A 95 -8.30 1.44 -11.88
CA GLY A 95 -8.77 2.80 -11.58
C GLY A 95 -9.15 3.02 -10.10
N THR A 96 -8.90 2.06 -9.22
CA THR A 96 -9.26 2.13 -7.79
C THR A 96 -8.60 3.30 -7.08
N MET A 97 -7.30 3.51 -7.31
CA MET A 97 -6.53 4.59 -6.70
C MET A 97 -6.98 5.97 -7.18
N ASP A 98 -7.26 6.11 -8.46
CA ASP A 98 -7.69 7.39 -9.02
C ASP A 98 -9.11 7.73 -8.59
N SER A 99 -9.99 6.73 -8.51
CA SER A 99 -11.33 6.88 -7.93
C SER A 99 -11.27 7.25 -6.43
N ALA A 100 -10.34 6.67 -5.67
CA ALA A 100 -10.13 7.03 -4.26
C ALA A 100 -9.64 8.47 -4.10
N ARG A 101 -8.68 8.91 -4.93
CA ARG A 101 -8.20 10.30 -4.96
C ARG A 101 -9.33 11.27 -5.29
N LEU A 102 -10.15 10.93 -6.29
CA LEU A 102 -11.33 11.71 -6.65
C LEU A 102 -12.32 11.79 -5.50
N GLY A 103 -12.56 10.69 -4.78
CA GLY A 103 -13.40 10.66 -3.60
C GLY A 103 -12.90 11.55 -2.46
N ILE A 104 -11.59 11.57 -2.20
CA ILE A 104 -10.97 12.47 -1.21
C ILE A 104 -11.15 13.93 -1.64
N LEU A 105 -10.94 14.23 -2.92
CA LEU A 105 -11.09 15.56 -3.48
C LEU A 105 -12.54 16.07 -3.34
N MET A 106 -13.51 15.23 -3.70
CA MET A 106 -14.94 15.54 -3.50
C MET A 106 -15.27 15.78 -2.02
N ALA A 107 -14.77 14.91 -1.13
CA ALA A 107 -15.00 15.09 0.30
C ALA A 107 -14.42 16.40 0.84
N MET A 108 -13.24 16.82 0.35
CA MET A 108 -12.63 18.08 0.73
C MET A 108 -13.38 19.31 0.19
N LEU A 109 -13.92 19.24 -1.03
CA LEU A 109 -14.65 20.34 -1.65
C LEU A 109 -16.04 20.52 -1.04
N PHE A 110 -16.80 19.42 -0.89
CA PHE A 110 -18.19 19.50 -0.44
C PHE A 110 -18.36 19.48 1.09
N PHE A 111 -17.39 18.88 1.80
CA PHE A 111 -17.43 18.71 3.24
C PHE A 111 -16.10 19.11 3.90
N PRO A 112 -15.65 20.36 3.79
CA PRO A 112 -14.34 20.80 4.29
C PRO A 112 -14.18 20.60 5.79
N THR A 113 -15.26 20.81 6.57
CA THR A 113 -15.28 20.69 8.03
C THR A 113 -15.56 19.26 8.55
N ALA A 114 -15.78 18.30 7.65
CA ALA A 114 -16.09 16.93 8.03
C ALA A 114 -14.89 16.27 8.75
N SER A 115 -15.21 15.34 9.64
CA SER A 115 -14.21 14.52 10.34
C SER A 115 -13.38 13.69 9.34
N MET A 116 -12.16 13.35 9.73
CA MET A 116 -11.26 12.50 8.93
C MET A 116 -11.94 11.16 8.55
N LEU A 117 -12.71 10.60 9.48
CA LEU A 117 -13.43 9.35 9.31
C LEU A 117 -14.49 9.45 8.19
N LEU A 118 -15.25 10.53 8.14
CA LEU A 118 -16.25 10.76 7.11
C LEU A 118 -15.59 10.95 5.73
N LYS A 119 -14.50 11.71 5.65
CA LYS A 119 -13.74 11.89 4.41
C LYS A 119 -13.21 10.57 3.88
N THR A 120 -12.68 9.71 4.76
CA THR A 120 -12.21 8.38 4.40
C THR A 120 -13.36 7.48 3.93
N ALA A 121 -14.50 7.51 4.60
CA ALA A 121 -15.68 6.74 4.18
C ALA A 121 -16.17 7.14 2.79
N ILE A 122 -16.25 8.45 2.50
CA ILE A 122 -16.59 8.95 1.16
C ILE A 122 -15.58 8.46 0.12
N ALA A 123 -14.28 8.54 0.42
CA ALA A 123 -13.24 8.07 -0.49
C ALA A 123 -13.36 6.56 -0.80
N VAL A 124 -13.67 5.74 0.20
CA VAL A 124 -13.89 4.30 0.03
C VAL A 124 -15.11 4.02 -0.85
N ILE A 125 -16.23 4.70 -0.59
CA ILE A 125 -17.46 4.54 -1.38
C ILE A 125 -17.23 4.94 -2.84
N VAL A 126 -16.61 6.10 -3.07
CA VAL A 126 -16.33 6.59 -4.43
C VAL A 126 -15.33 5.67 -5.14
N SER A 127 -14.32 5.16 -4.43
CA SER A 127 -13.37 4.19 -4.98
C SER A 127 -14.06 2.90 -5.42
N PHE A 128 -14.96 2.39 -4.60
CA PHE A 128 -15.73 1.18 -4.90
C PHE A 128 -16.65 1.37 -6.12
N LEU A 129 -17.41 2.46 -6.14
CA LEU A 129 -18.32 2.80 -7.25
C LEU A 129 -17.52 3.05 -8.55
N GLY A 130 -16.43 3.78 -8.48
CA GLY A 130 -15.56 4.04 -9.62
C GLY A 130 -14.94 2.77 -10.21
N THR A 131 -14.54 1.84 -9.35
CA THR A 131 -14.03 0.53 -9.77
C THR A 131 -15.12 -0.31 -10.45
N LEU A 132 -16.33 -0.36 -9.89
CA LEU A 132 -17.46 -1.05 -10.51
C LEU A 132 -17.82 -0.44 -11.87
N LEU A 133 -17.83 0.86 -11.96
CA LEU A 133 -18.10 1.58 -13.21
C LEU A 133 -17.03 1.25 -14.26
N PHE A 134 -15.76 1.31 -13.89
CA PHE A 134 -14.64 0.94 -14.76
C PHE A 134 -14.78 -0.50 -15.29
N MET A 135 -15.02 -1.45 -14.39
CA MET A 135 -15.19 -2.87 -14.74
C MET A 135 -16.41 -3.08 -15.66
N THR A 136 -17.52 -2.36 -15.41
CA THR A 136 -18.73 -2.45 -16.23
C THR A 136 -18.49 -1.91 -17.64
N ILE A 137 -17.79 -0.78 -17.75
CA ILE A 137 -17.41 -0.22 -19.08
C ILE A 137 -16.49 -1.19 -19.80
N LEU A 138 -15.47 -1.68 -19.13
CA LEU A 138 -14.48 -2.59 -19.72
C LEU A 138 -15.12 -3.89 -20.21
N SER A 139 -16.06 -4.46 -19.46
CA SER A 139 -16.78 -5.68 -19.84
C SER A 139 -17.69 -5.48 -21.07
N ARG A 140 -18.14 -4.26 -21.34
CA ARG A 140 -18.95 -3.92 -22.52
C ARG A 140 -18.10 -3.64 -23.76
N LEU A 141 -16.83 -3.26 -23.58
CA LEU A 141 -15.90 -3.07 -24.68
C LEU A 141 -15.42 -4.46 -25.15
N LYS A 142 -16.05 -4.99 -26.18
CA LYS A 142 -15.59 -6.20 -26.87
C LYS A 142 -14.30 -5.86 -27.61
N PHE A 143 -13.15 -6.04 -26.97
CA PHE A 143 -11.87 -5.98 -27.68
C PHE A 143 -11.75 -7.23 -28.57
N LYS A 144 -11.78 -7.02 -29.86
CA LYS A 144 -11.73 -8.06 -30.90
C LYS A 144 -10.35 -8.74 -30.99
N ASP A 145 -9.35 -8.21 -30.35
CA ASP A 145 -7.98 -8.73 -30.37
C ASP A 145 -7.43 -8.95 -28.96
N THR A 146 -7.08 -10.19 -28.71
CA THR A 146 -6.61 -10.78 -27.44
C THR A 146 -5.22 -10.28 -26.99
N ILE A 147 -4.66 -9.22 -27.62
CA ILE A 147 -3.22 -8.97 -27.53
C ILE A 147 -2.83 -7.79 -26.61
N PHE A 148 -3.70 -6.81 -26.31
CA PHE A 148 -3.24 -5.59 -25.66
C PHE A 148 -4.19 -4.98 -24.63
N VAL A 149 -4.65 -5.74 -23.64
CA VAL A 149 -5.12 -5.10 -22.41
C VAL A 149 -4.35 -5.69 -21.23
N PRO A 150 -3.32 -5.00 -20.73
CA PRO A 150 -2.83 -5.27 -19.39
C PRO A 150 -3.89 -4.78 -18.41
N LEU A 151 -4.84 -5.63 -18.10
CA LEU A 151 -5.65 -5.53 -16.90
C LEU A 151 -4.84 -5.98 -15.73
#